data_90af1339a0664f341734ffbb11bbd488
#
_entry.id   90af1339a0664f341734ffbb11bbd488
#
_cell.length_a   1.000
_cell.length_b   1.000
_cell.length_c   1.000
_cell.angle_alpha   90.00
_cell.angle_beta   90.00
_cell.angle_gamma   90.00
#
_symmetry.space_group_name_H-M   'P 1'
#
loop_
_entity.id
_entity.type
_entity.pdbx_description
1 polymer ?
#
loop_
_entity_poly.entity_id
_entity_poly.type
_entity_poly.pdbx_seq_one_letter_code
_entity_poly.pdbx_strand_id
1 'polypeptide(L)'
;MAKATAVRNIRDDHQKAFLKIFNSLCGRFNRWQVWQDFVMVTAIEISNATDKQNSPERTKTYQTIVSKYSDAEQNKFAELLAEVIMGMEQNPDQDFLGELYMLCELGNDASGQFFTPYDVCRCMVEISGGSNPAAE
;
A
#
# COMPACT_ATOMS: atom_id res chain seq x y z
N MET A 1 14.58 -10.48 -12.52
CA MET A 1 14.38 -9.74 -13.79
C MET A 1 13.14 -8.86 -13.72
N ALA A 2 11.96 -9.40 -13.37
CA ALA A 2 10.74 -8.61 -13.25
C ALA A 2 10.85 -7.46 -12.24
N LYS A 3 11.54 -7.67 -11.12
CA LYS A 3 11.77 -6.63 -10.10
C LYS A 3 12.55 -5.43 -10.64
N ALA A 4 13.60 -5.67 -11.42
CA ALA A 4 14.42 -4.60 -11.98
C ALA A 4 13.64 -3.80 -13.03
N THR A 5 12.79 -4.46 -13.81
CA THR A 5 11.95 -3.82 -14.81
C THR A 5 10.89 -2.95 -14.13
N ALA A 6 10.26 -3.46 -13.08
CA ALA A 6 9.26 -2.70 -12.32
C ALA A 6 9.86 -1.42 -11.74
N VAL A 7 11.02 -1.52 -11.13
CA VAL A 7 11.71 -0.34 -10.55
C VAL A 7 12.02 0.71 -11.62
N ARG A 8 12.40 0.28 -12.81
CA ARG A 8 12.73 1.21 -13.91
C ARG A 8 11.50 1.99 -14.40
N ASN A 9 10.33 1.38 -14.34
CA ASN A 9 9.12 2.00 -14.86
C ASN A 9 8.42 2.92 -13.86
N ILE A 10 8.84 2.92 -12.60
CA ILE A 10 8.28 3.80 -11.58
C ILE A 10 8.93 5.17 -11.68
N ARG A 11 8.11 6.21 -11.78
CA ARG A 11 8.56 7.61 -11.87
C ARG A 11 8.68 8.29 -10.51
N ASP A 12 7.82 7.91 -9.58
CA ASP A 12 7.75 8.51 -8.25
C ASP A 12 8.88 7.97 -7.37
N ASP A 13 9.69 8.87 -6.81
CA ASP A 13 10.83 8.50 -5.96
C ASP A 13 10.39 7.81 -4.67
N HIS A 14 9.22 8.18 -4.13
CA HIS A 14 8.68 7.55 -2.94
C HIS A 14 8.20 6.12 -3.23
N GLN A 15 7.65 5.86 -4.42
CA GLN A 15 7.33 4.51 -4.84
C GLN A 15 8.58 3.65 -5.01
N LYS A 16 9.66 4.22 -5.54
CA LYS A 16 10.95 3.51 -5.63
C LYS A 16 11.49 3.17 -4.25
N ALA A 17 11.44 4.12 -3.33
CA ALA A 17 11.90 3.91 -1.96
C ALA A 17 11.06 2.85 -1.26
N PHE A 18 9.74 2.92 -1.41
CA PHE A 18 8.80 1.91 -0.89
C PHE A 18 9.18 0.52 -1.40
N LEU A 19 9.35 0.40 -2.71
CA LEU A 19 9.64 -0.90 -3.32
C LEU A 19 10.97 -1.47 -2.84
N LYS A 20 11.97 -0.63 -2.64
CA LYS A 20 13.27 -1.05 -2.11
C LYS A 20 13.13 -1.62 -0.70
N ILE A 21 12.43 -0.91 0.17
CA ILE A 21 12.17 -1.36 1.56
C ILE A 21 11.35 -2.64 1.55
N PHE A 22 10.30 -2.69 0.75
CA PHE A 22 9.41 -3.84 0.63
C PHE A 22 10.18 -5.09 0.18
N ASN A 23 11.02 -4.95 -0.84
CA ASN A 23 11.83 -6.06 -1.33
C ASN A 23 12.81 -6.58 -0.27
N SER A 24 13.31 -5.70 0.60
CA SER A 24 14.19 -6.12 1.70
C SER A 24 13.48 -6.99 2.74
N LEU A 25 12.16 -6.83 2.89
CA LEU A 25 11.34 -7.66 3.77
C LEU A 25 10.99 -9.01 3.16
N CYS A 26 10.99 -9.11 1.84
CA CYS A 26 10.56 -10.30 1.12
C CYS A 26 11.60 -11.42 1.06
N GLY A 27 12.73 -11.28 1.74
CA GLY A 27 13.74 -12.32 1.82
C GLY A 27 13.32 -13.53 2.66
N ARG A 28 12.59 -13.29 3.75
CA ARG A 28 12.15 -14.30 4.72
C ARG A 28 10.70 -14.70 4.54
N PHE A 29 9.88 -13.80 4.01
CA PHE A 29 8.46 -14.00 3.81
C PHE A 29 8.10 -13.82 2.34
N ASN A 30 7.02 -14.45 1.89
CA ASN A 30 6.57 -14.21 0.52
C ASN A 30 5.98 -12.81 0.36
N ARG A 31 6.03 -12.29 -0.86
CA ARG A 31 5.65 -10.91 -1.17
C ARG A 31 4.18 -10.62 -0.81
N TRP A 32 3.31 -11.55 -1.08
CA TRP A 32 1.88 -11.41 -0.83
C TRP A 32 1.59 -11.27 0.66
N GLN A 33 2.25 -12.09 1.48
CA GLN A 33 2.09 -12.06 2.93
C GLN A 33 2.60 -10.74 3.52
N VAL A 34 3.77 -10.27 3.08
CA VAL A 34 4.33 -9.00 3.53
C VAL A 34 3.40 -7.84 3.18
N TRP A 35 2.86 -7.85 1.97
CA TRP A 35 1.92 -6.83 1.54
C TRP A 35 0.66 -6.83 2.41
N GLN A 36 0.07 -8.00 2.62
CA GLN A 36 -1.13 -8.15 3.43
C GLN A 36 -0.89 -7.70 4.87
N ASP A 37 0.23 -8.09 5.45
CA ASP A 37 0.59 -7.72 6.81
C ASP A 37 0.82 -6.20 6.92
N PHE A 38 1.47 -5.60 5.95
CA PHE A 38 1.67 -4.15 5.90
C PHE A 38 0.33 -3.40 5.86
N VAL A 39 -0.56 -3.80 4.97
CA VAL A 39 -1.87 -3.16 4.83
C VAL A 39 -2.67 -3.30 6.13
N MET A 40 -2.66 -4.47 6.73
CA MET A 40 -3.41 -4.72 7.97
C MET A 40 -2.84 -3.93 9.15
N VAL A 41 -1.52 -3.94 9.33
CA VAL A 41 -0.85 -3.20 10.40
C VAL A 41 -1.14 -1.70 10.27
N THR A 42 -1.01 -1.15 9.08
CA THR A 42 -1.28 0.26 8.81
C THR A 42 -2.74 0.62 9.09
N ALA A 43 -3.67 -0.21 8.62
CA ALA A 43 -5.10 0.02 8.86
C ALA A 43 -5.43 0.01 10.34
N ILE A 44 -4.84 -0.91 11.11
CA ILE A 44 -5.06 -0.98 12.57
C ILE A 44 -4.50 0.27 13.26
N GLU A 45 -3.31 0.71 12.88
CA GLU A 45 -2.71 1.91 13.48
C GLU A 45 -3.58 3.15 13.24
N ILE A 46 -4.06 3.33 12.02
CA ILE A 46 -4.94 4.44 11.67
C ILE A 46 -6.27 4.33 12.44
N SER A 47 -6.85 3.15 12.47
CA SER A 47 -8.13 2.91 13.17
C SER A 47 -8.00 3.17 14.67
N ASN A 48 -6.91 2.73 15.29
CA ASN A 48 -6.69 2.94 16.73
C ASN A 48 -6.46 4.42 17.07
N ALA A 49 -5.96 5.21 16.14
CA ALA A 49 -5.79 6.64 16.33
C ALA A 49 -7.12 7.41 16.32
N THR A 50 -8.13 6.89 15.60
CA THR A 50 -9.40 7.58 15.39
C THR A 50 -10.58 6.96 16.13
N ASP A 51 -10.59 5.64 16.34
CA ASP A 51 -11.66 4.91 17.01
C ASP A 51 -11.08 4.04 18.12
N LYS A 52 -11.41 4.36 19.35
CA LYS A 52 -10.87 3.67 20.53
C LYS A 52 -11.79 2.58 21.07
N GLN A 53 -13.02 2.48 20.60
CA GLN A 53 -13.98 1.50 21.12
C GLN A 53 -13.56 0.05 20.86
N ASN A 54 -13.09 -0.26 19.65
CA ASN A 54 -12.70 -1.61 19.26
C ASN A 54 -11.18 -1.81 19.30
N SER A 55 -10.47 -0.88 19.94
CA SER A 55 -9.01 -0.89 20.02
C SER A 55 -8.41 -2.18 20.61
N PRO A 56 -8.98 -2.79 21.67
CA PRO A 56 -8.39 -4.01 22.24
C PRO A 56 -8.30 -5.18 21.25
N GLU A 57 -9.34 -5.41 20.45
CA GLU A 57 -9.33 -6.49 19.47
C GLU A 57 -8.34 -6.22 18.33
N ARG A 58 -8.34 -4.99 17.84
CA ARG A 58 -7.40 -4.59 16.80
C ARG A 58 -5.95 -4.68 17.27
N THR A 59 -5.68 -4.26 18.51
CA THR A 59 -4.36 -4.35 19.11
C THR A 59 -3.89 -5.81 19.22
N LYS A 60 -4.80 -6.72 19.57
CA LYS A 60 -4.49 -8.14 19.63
C LYS A 60 -4.10 -8.69 18.26
N THR A 61 -4.86 -8.33 17.22
CA THR A 61 -4.55 -8.70 15.84
C THR A 61 -3.21 -8.13 15.40
N TYR A 62 -2.97 -6.86 15.71
CA TYR A 62 -1.71 -6.18 15.44
C TYR A 62 -0.53 -6.94 16.06
N GLN A 63 -0.62 -7.28 17.33
CA GLN A 63 0.45 -8.02 18.02
C GLN A 63 0.70 -9.39 17.42
N THR A 64 -0.35 -10.08 17.01
CA THR A 64 -0.23 -11.37 16.34
C THR A 64 0.57 -11.26 15.04
N ILE A 65 0.31 -10.21 14.27
CA ILE A 65 1.00 -9.97 13.00
C ILE A 65 2.46 -9.59 13.25
N VAL A 66 2.71 -8.59 14.09
CA VAL A 66 4.07 -8.06 14.28
C VAL A 66 4.98 -9.02 15.03
N SER A 67 4.43 -9.98 15.78
CA SER A 67 5.23 -10.99 16.47
C SER A 67 6.05 -11.86 15.53
N LYS A 68 5.65 -11.97 14.26
CA LYS A 68 6.37 -12.71 13.23
C LYS A 68 7.64 -11.99 12.74
N TYR A 69 7.73 -10.69 13.00
CA TYR A 69 8.78 -9.83 12.48
C TYR A 69 9.72 -9.37 13.59
N SER A 70 11.02 -9.24 13.27
CA SER A 70 11.99 -8.68 14.20
C SER A 70 11.75 -7.18 14.39
N ASP A 71 12.37 -6.60 15.42
CA ASP A 71 12.24 -5.16 15.68
C ASP A 71 12.69 -4.31 14.48
N ALA A 72 13.77 -4.71 13.81
CA ALA A 72 14.24 -4.03 12.61
C ALA A 72 13.23 -4.14 11.48
N GLU A 73 12.60 -5.31 11.30
CA GLU A 73 11.56 -5.51 10.28
C GLU A 73 10.30 -4.72 10.60
N GLN A 74 9.92 -4.64 11.87
CA GLN A 74 8.77 -3.82 12.29
C GLN A 74 9.01 -2.33 11.99
N ASN A 75 10.23 -1.84 12.20
CA ASN A 75 10.59 -0.47 11.85
C ASN A 75 10.46 -0.20 10.34
N LYS A 76 10.70 -1.21 9.51
CA LYS A 76 10.51 -1.08 8.06
C LYS A 76 9.06 -0.87 7.68
N PHE A 77 8.10 -1.43 8.42
CA PHE A 77 6.68 -1.14 8.18
C PHE A 77 6.38 0.35 8.39
N ALA A 78 6.96 0.96 9.42
CA ALA A 78 6.81 2.40 9.65
C ALA A 78 7.44 3.22 8.52
N GLU A 79 8.59 2.78 8.02
CA GLU A 79 9.24 3.43 6.87
C GLU A 79 8.39 3.31 5.60
N LEU A 80 7.77 2.16 5.36
CA LEU A 80 6.86 1.97 4.23
C LEU A 80 5.68 2.95 4.29
N LEU A 81 5.07 3.08 5.46
CA LEU A 81 3.96 4.01 5.66
C LEU A 81 4.41 5.46 5.43
N ALA A 82 5.59 5.81 5.91
CA ALA A 82 6.14 7.15 5.70
C ALA A 82 6.31 7.46 4.20
N GLU A 83 6.76 6.50 3.40
CA GLU A 83 6.88 6.69 1.95
C GLU A 83 5.53 6.87 1.27
N VAL A 84 4.51 6.14 1.71
CA VAL A 84 3.14 6.31 1.20
C VAL A 84 2.64 7.73 1.50
N ILE A 85 2.80 8.18 2.73
CA ILE A 85 2.34 9.50 3.17
C ILE A 85 3.05 10.59 2.38
N MET A 86 4.38 10.54 2.29
CA MET A 86 5.17 11.54 1.57
C MET A 86 4.84 11.54 0.08
N GLY A 87 4.68 10.37 -0.52
CA GLY A 87 4.31 10.26 -1.92
C GLY A 87 2.93 10.83 -2.21
N MET A 88 1.96 10.56 -1.34
CA MET A 88 0.61 11.09 -1.49
C MET A 88 0.53 12.59 -1.21
N GLU A 89 1.36 13.11 -0.31
CA GLU A 89 1.44 14.55 -0.09
C GLU A 89 2.04 15.27 -1.30
N GLN A 90 3.04 14.68 -1.92
CA GLN A 90 3.70 15.24 -3.09
C GLN A 90 2.78 15.21 -4.32
N ASN A 91 2.03 14.13 -4.49
CA ASN A 91 1.08 13.97 -5.59
C ASN A 91 -0.15 13.21 -5.10
N PRO A 92 -1.18 13.93 -4.60
CA PRO A 92 -2.40 13.26 -4.13
C PRO A 92 -3.26 12.68 -5.24
N ASP A 93 -3.01 13.04 -6.49
CA ASP A 93 -3.77 12.58 -7.65
C ASP A 93 -3.12 11.35 -8.26
N GLN A 94 -3.01 10.28 -7.47
CA GLN A 94 -2.42 9.02 -7.89
C GLN A 94 -2.97 7.85 -7.08
N ASP A 95 -2.86 6.65 -7.63
CA ASP A 95 -3.10 5.40 -6.90
C ASP A 95 -1.75 4.78 -6.53
N PHE A 96 -1.15 5.32 -5.48
CA PHE A 96 0.20 4.93 -5.03
C PHE A 96 0.31 3.43 -4.77
N LEU A 97 -0.59 2.91 -3.95
CA LEU A 97 -0.54 1.49 -3.55
C LEU A 97 -1.03 0.55 -4.64
N GLY A 98 -2.06 0.94 -5.39
CA GLY A 98 -2.58 0.11 -6.49
C GLY A 98 -1.55 -0.10 -7.59
N GLU A 99 -0.83 0.95 -7.96
CA GLU A 99 0.25 0.85 -8.95
C GLU A 99 1.36 -0.09 -8.46
N LEU A 100 1.78 0.04 -7.20
CA LEU A 100 2.79 -0.83 -6.60
C LEU A 100 2.32 -2.28 -6.54
N TYR A 101 1.06 -2.50 -6.19
CA TYR A 101 0.46 -3.83 -6.14
C TYR A 101 0.57 -4.53 -7.49
N MET A 102 0.22 -3.83 -8.57
CA MET A 102 0.29 -4.37 -9.92
C MET A 102 1.74 -4.60 -10.36
N LEU A 103 2.62 -3.65 -10.06
CA LEU A 103 4.05 -3.75 -10.43
C LEU A 103 4.76 -4.88 -9.68
N CYS A 104 4.35 -5.17 -8.47
CA CYS A 104 4.90 -6.27 -7.67
C CYS A 104 4.31 -7.64 -8.07
N GLU A 105 3.44 -7.68 -9.05
CA GLU A 105 2.78 -8.90 -9.50
C GLU A 105 2.02 -9.62 -8.38
N LEU A 106 1.41 -8.83 -7.49
CA LEU A 106 0.63 -9.35 -6.38
C LEU A 106 -0.80 -9.73 -6.80
N GLY A 107 -1.23 -9.29 -7.99
CA GLY A 107 -2.52 -9.65 -8.55
C GLY A 107 -2.54 -11.11 -8.98
N ASN A 108 -3.73 -11.69 -9.07
CA ASN A 108 -3.92 -13.07 -9.46
C ASN A 108 -4.15 -13.15 -10.98
N ASP A 109 -3.07 -13.42 -11.72
CA ASP A 109 -3.13 -13.54 -13.18
C ASP A 109 -4.02 -14.71 -13.62
N ALA A 110 -4.08 -15.78 -12.85
CA ALA A 110 -4.87 -16.96 -13.18
C ALA A 110 -6.38 -16.68 -13.17
N SER A 111 -6.83 -15.74 -12.34
CA SER A 111 -8.23 -15.32 -12.30
C SER A 111 -8.55 -14.19 -13.28
N GLY A 112 -7.55 -13.63 -13.94
CA GLY A 112 -7.73 -12.50 -14.87
C GLY A 112 -8.15 -11.21 -14.17
N GLN A 113 -7.89 -11.10 -12.88
CA GLN A 113 -8.24 -9.91 -12.12
C GLN A 113 -7.10 -8.90 -12.14
N PHE A 114 -7.36 -7.77 -12.79
CA PHE A 114 -6.42 -6.65 -12.85
C PHE A 114 -7.12 -5.40 -12.34
N PHE A 115 -6.36 -4.53 -11.68
CA PHE A 115 -6.89 -3.23 -11.29
C PHE A 115 -7.10 -2.37 -12.54
N THR A 116 -8.21 -1.66 -12.58
CA THR A 116 -8.44 -0.63 -13.60
C THR A 116 -7.43 0.49 -13.38
N PRO A 117 -6.73 0.95 -14.44
CA PRO A 117 -5.79 2.06 -14.27
C PRO A 117 -6.44 3.28 -13.65
N TYR A 118 -5.68 3.98 -12.81
CA TYR A 118 -6.19 5.12 -12.06
C TYR A 118 -6.79 6.21 -12.95
N ASP A 119 -6.12 6.52 -14.04
CA ASP A 119 -6.59 7.55 -14.98
C ASP A 119 -7.94 7.21 -15.60
N VAL A 120 -8.19 5.92 -15.85
CA VAL A 120 -9.49 5.43 -16.36
C VAL A 120 -10.55 5.58 -15.28
N CYS A 121 -10.26 5.19 -14.03
CA CYS A 121 -11.17 5.35 -12.91
C CYS A 121 -11.55 6.82 -12.71
N ARG A 122 -10.57 7.69 -12.76
CA ARG A 122 -10.76 9.14 -12.64
C ARG A 122 -11.66 9.68 -13.74
N CYS A 123 -11.43 9.27 -14.97
CA CYS A 123 -12.26 9.64 -16.12
C CYS A 123 -13.71 9.20 -15.92
N MET A 124 -13.91 7.98 -15.46
CA MET A 124 -15.25 7.44 -15.20
C MET A 124 -15.99 8.24 -14.13
N VAL A 125 -15.30 8.63 -13.06
CA VAL A 125 -15.88 9.46 -12.00
C VAL A 125 -16.28 10.83 -12.53
N GLU A 126 -15.43 11.47 -13.30
CA GLU A 126 -15.72 12.78 -13.91
C GLU A 126 -16.91 12.71 -14.86
N ILE A 127 -16.99 11.68 -15.69
CA ILE A 127 -18.11 11.48 -16.63
C ILE A 127 -19.42 11.28 -15.88
N SER A 128 -19.39 10.56 -14.75
CA SER A 128 -20.59 10.30 -13.96
C SER A 128 -21.03 11.50 -13.10
N GLY A 129 -20.27 12.60 -13.11
CA GLY A 129 -20.60 13.80 -12.37
C GLY A 129 -20.38 13.73 -10.87
N GLY A 130 -19.64 12.70 -10.41
CA GLY A 130 -19.37 12.50 -8.99
C GLY A 130 -18.16 13.24 -8.44
N SER A 131 -17.54 14.10 -9.23
CA SER A 131 -16.19 14.59 -8.95
C SER A 131 -16.09 15.90 -8.18
N ASN A 132 -17.17 16.62 -7.94
CA ASN A 132 -17.04 17.92 -7.30
C ASN A 132 -18.20 18.26 -6.36
N PRO A 133 -18.18 17.76 -5.12
CA PRO A 133 -19.18 18.13 -4.12
C PRO A 133 -19.13 19.62 -3.76
N ALA A 134 -18.03 20.30 -4.01
CA ALA A 134 -17.90 21.73 -3.71
C ALA A 134 -18.60 22.63 -4.75
N ALA A 135 -19.04 22.08 -5.87
CA ALA A 135 -19.78 22.84 -6.89
C ALA A 135 -21.26 23.02 -6.54
N GLU A 136 -21.72 22.39 -5.49
CA GLU A 136 -23.06 22.58 -4.95
C GLU A 136 -23.06 23.75 -3.94
#